data_1ac6cd5c3f7731cfa3f70f26bac840ee
#
_entry.id   1ac6cd5c3f7731cfa3f70f26bac840ee
#
_cell.length_a   1.000
_cell.length_b   1.000
_cell.length_c   1.000
_cell.angle_alpha   90.00
_cell.angle_beta   90.00
_cell.angle_gamma   90.00
#
_symmetry.space_group_name_H-M   'P 1'
#
loop_
_entity.id
_entity.type
_entity.pdbx_description
1 polymer ?
#
loop_
_entity_poly.entity_id
_entity_poly.type
_entity_poly.pdbx_seq_one_letter_code
_entity_poly.pdbx_strand_id
1 'polypeptide(L)'
;MNQPFLKKYQPKMLDEFFMDSAYIQLINTLIKMDNLNMLLIGNTGCGKTSLLDAIVREYYQTDKFPPYNVLYINNLQEQGISYYRNEVKTFCQTTSSIPNKKKIIILDDIDFINDQSQQVFRNCIDKYSHNVHFIASCSNTQKVIESIQSRCILVKIHSVGMDILKNIIHKIKCKESIDITPDAELFILNICNNSIRLVINYMEKFKLLDCPITLKKAKDICTNISYFDFERYTRYWYKENNFKDARLIIFSLYKKGYSVMDILDSYFQFVKFTDILDEMDKYKTIQFIMKYIAYFHTLHENSIELTFFTFDLMENLATT
;
A
#
# COMPACT_ATOMS: atom_id res chain seq x y z
N MET A 1 -23.09 15.43 -0.05
CA MET A 1 -21.72 15.27 -0.57
C MET A 1 -21.38 13.79 -0.58
N ASN A 2 -21.01 13.23 -1.73
CA ASN A 2 -20.62 11.82 -1.81
C ASN A 2 -19.29 11.63 -1.06
N GLN A 3 -19.32 10.80 -0.05
CA GLN A 3 -18.12 10.44 0.71
C GLN A 3 -17.20 9.58 -0.17
N PRO A 4 -15.86 9.80 -0.19
CA PRO A 4 -14.94 8.96 -0.96
C PRO A 4 -15.09 7.47 -0.59
N PHE A 5 -14.98 6.58 -1.58
CA PHE A 5 -15.19 5.14 -1.36
C PHE A 5 -14.25 4.55 -0.31
N LEU A 6 -13.02 5.04 -0.22
CA LEU A 6 -12.09 4.64 0.83
C LEU A 6 -12.64 4.82 2.25
N LYS A 7 -13.37 5.93 2.49
CA LYS A 7 -14.02 6.18 3.78
C LYS A 7 -15.36 5.45 3.90
N LYS A 8 -16.13 5.37 2.79
CA LYS A 8 -17.47 4.73 2.76
C LYS A 8 -17.40 3.24 3.02
N TYR A 9 -16.36 2.56 2.51
CA TYR A 9 -16.16 1.11 2.60
C TYR A 9 -15.10 0.70 3.63
N GLN A 10 -14.56 1.66 4.40
CA GLN A 10 -13.63 1.37 5.48
C GLN A 10 -14.34 0.54 6.57
N PRO A 11 -13.79 -0.64 6.95
CA PRO A 11 -14.32 -1.43 8.05
C PRO A 11 -14.28 -0.62 9.35
N LYS A 12 -15.35 -0.66 10.14
CA LYS A 12 -15.46 0.07 11.40
C LYS A 12 -15.21 -0.82 12.62
N MET A 13 -15.66 -2.06 12.56
CA MET A 13 -15.55 -3.04 13.65
C MET A 13 -14.60 -4.17 13.24
N LEU A 14 -14.04 -4.89 14.20
CA LEU A 14 -13.09 -5.98 13.96
C LEU A 14 -13.70 -7.12 13.13
N ASP A 15 -14.97 -7.41 13.33
CA ASP A 15 -15.69 -8.48 12.60
C ASP A 15 -15.90 -8.20 11.11
N GLU A 16 -15.74 -6.94 10.68
CA GLU A 16 -15.85 -6.55 9.27
C GLU A 16 -14.55 -6.77 8.47
N PHE A 17 -13.44 -7.07 9.17
CA PHE A 17 -12.16 -7.34 8.52
C PHE A 17 -12.09 -8.77 8.01
N PHE A 18 -11.59 -8.90 6.79
CA PHE A 18 -11.27 -10.20 6.20
C PHE A 18 -9.90 -10.70 6.70
N MET A 19 -9.84 -11.03 8.00
CA MET A 19 -8.65 -11.57 8.65
C MET A 19 -8.94 -12.98 9.14
N ASP A 20 -7.87 -13.74 9.38
CA ASP A 20 -7.98 -15.02 10.04
C ASP A 20 -8.63 -14.84 11.43
N SER A 21 -9.58 -15.70 11.77
CA SER A 21 -10.28 -15.70 13.05
C SER A 21 -9.34 -15.73 14.27
N ALA A 22 -8.17 -16.36 14.13
CA ALA A 22 -7.14 -16.40 15.16
C ALA A 22 -6.60 -15.01 15.52
N TYR A 23 -6.38 -14.14 14.52
CA TYR A 23 -5.93 -12.76 14.77
C TYR A 23 -7.01 -11.91 15.43
N ILE A 24 -8.27 -12.06 15.01
CA ILE A 24 -9.39 -11.35 15.63
C ILE A 24 -9.55 -11.78 17.09
N GLN A 25 -9.44 -13.08 17.37
CA GLN A 25 -9.49 -13.59 18.74
C GLN A 25 -8.31 -13.10 19.58
N LEU A 26 -7.10 -13.04 19.02
CA LEU A 26 -5.94 -12.48 19.69
C LEU A 26 -6.17 -11.02 20.08
N ILE A 27 -6.61 -10.18 19.15
CA ILE A 27 -6.87 -8.76 19.40
C ILE A 27 -7.97 -8.61 20.47
N ASN A 28 -9.06 -9.37 20.38
CA ASN A 28 -10.14 -9.35 21.38
C ASN A 28 -9.65 -9.78 22.75
N THR A 29 -8.75 -10.76 22.83
CA THR A 29 -8.14 -11.18 24.10
C THR A 29 -7.28 -10.07 24.69
N LEU A 30 -6.47 -9.40 23.87
CA LEU A 30 -5.64 -8.28 24.31
C LEU A 30 -6.47 -7.09 24.80
N ILE A 31 -7.61 -6.82 24.16
CA ILE A 31 -8.57 -5.80 24.60
C ILE A 31 -9.15 -6.17 25.99
N LYS A 32 -9.54 -7.44 26.18
CA LYS A 32 -10.07 -7.93 27.46
C LYS A 32 -9.03 -7.92 28.59
N MET A 33 -7.76 -8.21 28.26
CA MET A 33 -6.64 -8.18 29.22
C MET A 33 -6.13 -6.77 29.52
N ASP A 34 -6.69 -5.73 28.88
CA ASP A 34 -6.22 -4.34 28.99
C ASP A 34 -4.71 -4.20 28.71
N ASN A 35 -4.21 -4.93 27.69
CA ASN A 35 -2.82 -4.91 27.28
C ASN A 35 -2.72 -4.74 25.74
N LEU A 36 -2.79 -3.51 25.27
CA LEU A 36 -2.83 -3.14 23.85
C LEU A 36 -1.51 -2.58 23.32
N ASN A 37 -0.37 -2.91 23.96
CA ASN A 37 0.92 -2.54 23.38
C ASN A 37 1.22 -3.46 22.21
N MET A 38 0.93 -2.99 20.98
CA MET A 38 1.07 -3.80 19.78
C MET A 38 1.69 -3.04 18.60
N LEU A 39 2.38 -3.79 17.74
CA LEU A 39 2.94 -3.32 16.48
C LEU A 39 2.34 -4.13 15.33
N LEU A 40 1.54 -3.47 14.49
CA LEU A 40 0.94 -4.04 13.30
C LEU A 40 1.96 -3.97 12.14
N ILE A 41 2.29 -5.11 11.57
CA ILE A 41 3.28 -5.23 10.50
C ILE A 41 2.57 -5.71 9.23
N GLY A 42 2.75 -5.02 8.12
CA GLY A 42 2.16 -5.45 6.84
C GLY A 42 2.44 -4.49 5.70
N ASN A 43 2.20 -4.95 4.48
CA ASN A 43 2.43 -4.16 3.28
C ASN A 43 1.54 -2.91 3.22
N THR A 44 1.93 -1.93 2.39
CA THR A 44 1.11 -0.74 2.13
C THR A 44 -0.24 -1.13 1.52
N GLY A 45 -1.33 -0.52 1.99
CA GLY A 45 -2.67 -0.78 1.46
C GLY A 45 -3.35 -2.07 1.93
N CYS A 46 -2.79 -2.83 2.89
CA CYS A 46 -3.41 -4.02 3.47
C CYS A 46 -4.45 -3.71 4.57
N GLY A 47 -4.63 -2.44 4.96
CA GLY A 47 -5.64 -2.02 5.93
C GLY A 47 -5.13 -1.78 7.35
N LYS A 48 -3.79 -1.63 7.59
CA LYS A 48 -3.22 -1.36 8.94
C LYS A 48 -3.90 -0.20 9.66
N THR A 49 -3.94 0.97 9.03
CA THR A 49 -4.57 2.18 9.60
C THR A 49 -6.05 1.95 9.94
N SER A 50 -6.79 1.26 9.06
CA SER A 50 -8.20 0.93 9.33
C SER A 50 -8.35 -0.02 10.51
N LEU A 51 -7.41 -0.95 10.68
CA LEU A 51 -7.42 -1.88 11.81
C LEU A 51 -7.06 -1.17 13.12
N LEU A 52 -6.09 -0.22 13.11
CA LEU A 52 -5.82 0.64 14.26
C LEU A 52 -7.08 1.37 14.72
N ASP A 53 -7.79 1.98 13.77
CA ASP A 53 -9.04 2.69 14.05
C ASP A 53 -10.12 1.77 14.62
N ALA A 54 -10.25 0.55 14.10
CA ALA A 54 -11.22 -0.43 14.60
C ALA A 54 -10.89 -0.91 16.01
N ILE A 55 -9.62 -1.18 16.31
CA ILE A 55 -9.16 -1.57 17.64
C ILE A 55 -9.52 -0.49 18.68
N VAL A 56 -9.31 0.78 18.34
CA VAL A 56 -9.63 1.90 19.23
C VAL A 56 -11.13 2.02 19.47
N ARG A 57 -11.96 1.85 18.42
CA ARG A 57 -13.43 1.86 18.56
C ARG A 57 -13.91 0.71 19.42
N GLU A 58 -13.38 -0.49 19.21
CA GLU A 58 -13.70 -1.69 20.00
C GLU A 58 -13.30 -1.52 21.46
N TYR A 59 -12.10 -0.96 21.71
CA TYR A 59 -11.63 -0.73 23.07
C TYR A 59 -12.51 0.25 23.85
N TYR A 60 -12.87 1.40 23.25
CA TYR A 60 -13.71 2.41 23.91
C TYR A 60 -15.21 2.15 23.74
N GLN A 61 -15.61 1.20 22.89
CA GLN A 61 -17.01 0.92 22.54
C GLN A 61 -17.74 2.19 22.03
N THR A 62 -17.08 2.99 21.22
CA THR A 62 -17.58 4.26 20.68
C THR A 62 -17.25 4.42 19.21
N ASP A 63 -18.17 4.99 18.43
CA ASP A 63 -17.94 5.28 17.01
C ASP A 63 -16.93 6.42 16.79
N LYS A 64 -16.82 7.34 17.75
CA LYS A 64 -15.92 8.50 17.68
C LYS A 64 -14.80 8.37 18.69
N PHE A 65 -13.60 8.70 18.27
CA PHE A 65 -12.45 8.73 19.18
C PHE A 65 -12.65 9.79 20.26
N PRO A 66 -12.49 9.43 21.53
CA PRO A 66 -12.53 10.41 22.60
C PRO A 66 -11.28 11.32 22.49
N PRO A 67 -11.44 12.63 22.25
CA PRO A 67 -10.33 13.52 21.85
C PRO A 67 -9.24 13.66 22.92
N TYR A 68 -9.60 13.48 24.21
CA TYR A 68 -8.64 13.58 25.32
C TYR A 68 -7.96 12.24 25.67
N ASN A 69 -8.46 11.11 25.13
CA ASN A 69 -7.96 9.78 25.46
C ASN A 69 -7.19 9.13 24.33
N VAL A 70 -7.26 9.66 23.12
CA VAL A 70 -6.55 9.15 21.94
C VAL A 70 -5.66 10.24 21.36
N LEU A 71 -4.37 9.98 21.33
CA LEU A 71 -3.39 10.81 20.64
C LEU A 71 -2.99 10.09 19.35
N TYR A 72 -3.39 10.65 18.22
CA TYR A 72 -3.03 10.13 16.91
C TYR A 72 -1.81 10.87 16.36
N ILE A 73 -0.71 10.17 16.19
CA ILE A 73 0.53 10.71 15.63
C ILE A 73 0.68 10.16 14.22
N ASN A 74 0.54 11.05 13.25
CA ASN A 74 0.72 10.74 11.84
C ASN A 74 1.99 11.43 11.32
N ASN A 75 2.81 10.71 10.58
CA ASN A 75 4.10 11.18 10.04
C ASN A 75 4.00 12.27 8.96
N LEU A 76 2.78 12.59 8.50
CA LEU A 76 2.56 13.67 7.52
C LEU A 76 2.92 15.08 8.05
N GLN A 77 3.11 15.21 9.35
CA GLN A 77 3.60 16.44 9.98
C GLN A 77 5.03 16.19 10.46
N GLU A 78 6.00 16.85 9.88
CA GLU A 78 7.40 16.89 10.35
C GLU A 78 7.46 17.55 11.74
N GLN A 79 7.13 16.76 12.76
CA GLN A 79 7.19 17.23 14.13
C GLN A 79 8.58 16.93 14.67
N GLY A 80 9.27 17.97 15.15
CA GLY A 80 10.60 17.82 15.72
C GLY A 80 10.59 16.97 17.00
N ILE A 81 11.75 16.46 17.40
CA ILE A 81 11.94 15.64 18.63
C ILE A 81 11.38 16.35 19.89
N SER A 82 11.40 17.66 19.93
CA SER A 82 10.85 18.47 21.01
C SER A 82 9.35 18.26 21.21
N TYR A 83 8.59 18.13 20.13
CA TYR A 83 7.16 17.81 20.18
C TYR A 83 6.93 16.45 20.86
N TYR A 84 7.63 15.42 20.41
CA TYR A 84 7.49 14.09 21.00
C TYR A 84 7.90 14.04 22.47
N ARG A 85 8.91 14.81 22.87
CA ARG A 85 9.34 14.88 24.26
C ARG A 85 8.36 15.61 25.18
N ASN A 86 7.72 16.65 24.71
CA ASN A 86 6.87 17.51 25.54
C ASN A 86 5.40 17.07 25.47
N GLU A 87 4.79 17.04 24.30
CA GLU A 87 3.37 16.77 24.17
C GLU A 87 3.02 15.31 24.45
N VAL A 88 3.79 14.36 23.93
CA VAL A 88 3.55 12.93 24.21
C VAL A 88 3.74 12.65 25.70
N LYS A 89 4.77 13.24 26.32
CA LYS A 89 5.01 13.08 27.76
C LYS A 89 3.85 13.67 28.58
N THR A 90 3.40 14.87 28.24
CA THR A 90 2.26 15.52 28.92
C THR A 90 0.99 14.69 28.78
N PHE A 91 0.73 14.19 27.57
CA PHE A 91 -0.39 13.29 27.31
C PHE A 91 -0.31 12.02 28.18
N CYS A 92 0.87 11.40 28.30
CA CYS A 92 1.06 10.20 29.12
C CYS A 92 0.90 10.45 30.62
N GLN A 93 1.21 11.66 31.09
CA GLN A 93 1.13 12.02 32.51
C GLN A 93 -0.29 12.34 33.00
N THR A 94 -1.15 12.78 32.08
CA THR A 94 -2.54 13.08 32.41
C THR A 94 -3.36 11.81 32.51
N THR A 95 -4.29 11.75 33.46
CA THR A 95 -5.20 10.60 33.65
C THR A 95 -6.24 10.49 32.53
N SER A 96 -6.77 9.28 32.33
CA SER A 96 -7.87 9.05 31.39
C SER A 96 -9.15 9.77 31.83
N SER A 97 -9.88 10.34 30.88
CA SER A 97 -11.20 10.92 31.15
C SER A 97 -12.32 9.88 31.25
N ILE A 98 -12.06 8.63 30.85
CA ILE A 98 -13.02 7.52 30.89
C ILE A 98 -12.61 6.58 32.03
N PRO A 99 -13.52 6.31 33.01
CA PRO A 99 -13.24 5.40 34.12
C PRO A 99 -12.88 3.99 33.60
N ASN A 100 -11.89 3.37 34.22
CA ASN A 100 -11.44 2.00 33.93
C ASN A 100 -10.94 1.77 32.49
N LYS A 101 -10.55 2.84 31.78
CA LYS A 101 -9.94 2.75 30.47
C LYS A 101 -8.64 3.55 30.44
N LYS A 102 -7.58 2.96 29.88
CA LYS A 102 -6.32 3.67 29.63
C LYS A 102 -6.42 4.56 28.41
N LYS A 103 -5.50 5.49 28.29
CA LYS A 103 -5.33 6.28 27.08
C LYS A 103 -4.65 5.47 25.99
N ILE A 104 -4.79 5.89 24.74
CA ILE A 104 -4.15 5.23 23.60
C ILE A 104 -3.33 6.25 22.84
N ILE A 105 -2.08 5.90 22.53
CA ILE A 105 -1.25 6.59 21.54
C ILE A 105 -1.17 5.71 20.31
N ILE A 106 -1.54 6.27 19.17
CA ILE A 106 -1.47 5.64 17.86
C ILE A 106 -0.28 6.22 17.11
N LEU A 107 0.65 5.35 16.69
CA LEU A 107 1.80 5.68 15.88
C LEU A 107 1.62 5.01 14.51
N ASP A 108 1.02 5.72 13.56
CA ASP A 108 0.82 5.17 12.23
C ASP A 108 2.11 5.35 11.39
N ASP A 109 2.53 4.26 10.72
CA ASP A 109 3.75 4.19 9.91
C ASP A 109 5.03 4.64 10.67
N ILE A 110 5.31 4.02 11.82
CA ILE A 110 6.46 4.34 12.70
C ILE A 110 7.82 4.21 11.99
N ASP A 111 7.91 3.45 10.92
CA ASP A 111 9.10 3.25 10.10
C ASP A 111 9.55 4.51 9.34
N PHE A 112 8.74 5.56 9.29
CA PHE A 112 9.15 6.88 8.79
C PHE A 112 9.66 7.82 9.88
N ILE A 113 9.50 7.46 11.16
CA ILE A 113 10.01 8.23 12.29
C ILE A 113 11.49 7.89 12.50
N ASN A 114 12.33 8.90 12.72
CA ASN A 114 13.75 8.71 12.96
C ASN A 114 14.00 7.97 14.30
N ASP A 115 15.15 7.29 14.41
CA ASP A 115 15.50 6.46 15.58
C ASP A 115 15.52 7.24 16.89
N GLN A 116 15.94 8.50 16.87
CA GLN A 116 15.96 9.35 18.06
C GLN A 116 14.56 9.63 18.60
N SER A 117 13.60 9.86 17.74
CA SER A 117 12.19 10.03 18.12
C SER A 117 11.57 8.70 18.56
N GLN A 118 11.91 7.60 17.93
CA GLN A 118 11.50 6.26 18.36
C GLN A 118 12.00 5.94 19.78
N GLN A 119 13.21 6.37 20.17
CA GLN A 119 13.72 6.25 21.55
C GLN A 119 12.88 7.01 22.58
N VAL A 120 12.28 8.13 22.20
CA VAL A 120 11.34 8.85 23.08
C VAL A 120 10.11 7.99 23.36
N PHE A 121 9.53 7.38 22.33
CA PHE A 121 8.38 6.46 22.50
C PHE A 121 8.73 5.25 23.33
N ARG A 122 9.90 4.64 23.12
CA ARG A 122 10.39 3.54 23.97
C ARG A 122 10.40 3.94 25.44
N ASN A 123 10.94 5.12 25.77
CA ASN A 123 10.96 5.62 27.14
C ASN A 123 9.56 5.87 27.71
N CYS A 124 8.62 6.30 26.86
CA CYS A 124 7.22 6.48 27.26
C CYS A 124 6.52 5.14 27.53
N ILE A 125 6.75 4.13 26.70
CA ILE A 125 6.23 2.77 26.92
C ILE A 125 6.68 2.24 28.28
N ASP A 126 7.99 2.34 28.59
CA ASP A 126 8.53 1.84 29.86
C ASP A 126 7.94 2.54 31.10
N LYS A 127 7.73 3.86 31.02
CA LYS A 127 7.31 4.66 32.17
C LYS A 127 5.80 4.70 32.37
N TYR A 128 5.02 4.65 31.30
CA TYR A 128 3.59 4.96 31.34
C TYR A 128 2.67 3.82 30.88
N SER A 129 3.18 2.58 30.76
CA SER A 129 2.37 1.40 30.37
C SER A 129 1.18 1.11 31.30
N HIS A 130 1.23 1.62 32.53
CA HIS A 130 0.12 1.52 33.49
C HIS A 130 -1.06 2.47 33.15
N ASN A 131 -0.80 3.58 32.42
CA ASN A 131 -1.78 4.62 32.15
C ASN A 131 -2.11 4.75 30.64
N VAL A 132 -1.20 4.30 29.75
CA VAL A 132 -1.30 4.50 28.30
C VAL A 132 -0.95 3.22 27.55
N HIS A 133 -1.73 2.90 26.52
CA HIS A 133 -1.42 1.90 25.52
C HIS A 133 -0.74 2.51 24.31
N PHE A 134 0.20 1.78 23.72
CA PHE A 134 0.93 2.19 22.53
C PHE A 134 0.62 1.22 21.39
N ILE A 135 -0.12 1.70 20.39
CA ILE A 135 -0.45 0.92 19.21
C ILE A 135 0.25 1.55 18.02
N ALA A 136 1.08 0.78 17.33
CA ALA A 136 1.85 1.26 16.20
C ALA A 136 1.61 0.43 14.94
N SER A 137 1.85 1.02 13.77
CA SER A 137 1.92 0.30 12.51
C SER A 137 3.27 0.52 11.81
N CYS A 138 3.73 -0.46 11.05
CA CYS A 138 4.88 -0.31 10.16
C CYS A 138 4.73 -1.16 8.90
N SER A 139 5.42 -0.75 7.84
CA SER A 139 5.57 -1.54 6.63
C SER A 139 6.89 -2.32 6.62
N ASN A 140 7.94 -1.74 7.19
CA ASN A 140 9.27 -2.35 7.28
C ASN A 140 9.75 -2.41 8.73
N THR A 141 9.85 -3.63 9.27
CA THR A 141 10.32 -3.87 10.66
C THR A 141 11.77 -3.48 10.87
N GLN A 142 12.62 -3.53 9.83
CA GLN A 142 14.05 -3.18 9.95
C GLN A 142 14.26 -1.69 10.29
N LYS A 143 13.28 -0.82 9.97
CA LYS A 143 13.31 0.60 10.32
C LYS A 143 12.72 0.90 11.70
N VAL A 144 12.27 -0.11 12.42
CA VAL A 144 11.76 0.04 13.80
C VAL A 144 12.82 -0.48 14.75
N ILE A 145 13.21 0.34 15.74
CA ILE A 145 14.24 -0.06 16.70
C ILE A 145 13.83 -1.31 17.49
N GLU A 146 14.76 -2.24 17.69
CA GLU A 146 14.52 -3.52 18.38
C GLU A 146 13.94 -3.33 19.78
N SER A 147 14.32 -2.24 20.44
CA SER A 147 13.83 -1.91 21.78
C SER A 147 12.33 -1.57 21.84
N ILE A 148 11.69 -1.15 20.75
CA ILE A 148 10.23 -1.02 20.64
C ILE A 148 9.63 -2.38 20.30
N GLN A 149 10.22 -3.11 19.34
CA GLN A 149 9.73 -4.42 18.92
C GLN A 149 9.62 -5.40 20.10
N SER A 150 10.60 -5.38 21.03
CA SER A 150 10.61 -6.25 22.22
C SER A 150 9.56 -5.89 23.29
N ARG A 151 8.95 -4.70 23.19
CA ARG A 151 7.93 -4.19 24.15
C ARG A 151 6.51 -4.24 23.62
N CYS A 152 6.37 -4.52 22.34
CA CYS A 152 5.08 -4.59 21.66
C CYS A 152 4.79 -6.04 21.22
N ILE A 153 3.52 -6.39 21.21
CA ILE A 153 3.07 -7.64 20.59
C ILE A 153 3.06 -7.46 19.10
N LEU A 154 3.86 -8.26 18.38
CA LEU A 154 3.99 -8.18 16.93
C LEU A 154 2.81 -8.92 16.26
N VAL A 155 2.00 -8.19 15.52
CA VAL A 155 0.87 -8.74 14.76
C VAL A 155 1.14 -8.56 13.27
N LYS A 156 1.41 -9.67 12.57
CA LYS A 156 1.65 -9.64 11.12
C LYS A 156 0.31 -9.69 10.37
N ILE A 157 0.05 -8.68 9.57
CA ILE A 157 -1.11 -8.61 8.69
C ILE A 157 -0.66 -9.11 7.31
N HIS A 158 -1.18 -10.25 6.90
CA HIS A 158 -0.88 -10.80 5.59
C HIS A 158 -1.56 -9.99 4.49
N SER A 159 -0.96 -10.00 3.31
CA SER A 159 -1.62 -9.46 2.11
C SER A 159 -2.91 -10.21 1.84
N VAL A 160 -3.92 -9.48 1.46
CA VAL A 160 -5.26 -10.02 1.19
C VAL A 160 -5.21 -10.91 -0.05
N GLY A 161 -5.76 -12.13 0.06
CA GLY A 161 -5.86 -13.05 -1.06
C GLY A 161 -6.81 -12.56 -2.17
N MET A 162 -6.64 -13.08 -3.39
CA MET A 162 -7.48 -12.70 -4.54
C MET A 162 -8.97 -12.92 -4.30
N ASP A 163 -9.35 -13.97 -3.56
CA ASP A 163 -10.75 -14.28 -3.29
C ASP A 163 -11.44 -13.23 -2.43
N ILE A 164 -10.71 -12.68 -1.46
CA ILE A 164 -11.20 -11.59 -0.62
C ILE A 164 -11.35 -10.30 -1.44
N LEU A 165 -10.40 -10.01 -2.33
CA LEU A 165 -10.49 -8.86 -3.23
C LEU A 165 -11.70 -8.99 -4.19
N LYS A 166 -11.97 -10.19 -4.72
CA LYS A 166 -13.18 -10.46 -5.51
C LYS A 166 -14.45 -10.16 -4.71
N ASN A 167 -14.50 -10.59 -3.46
CA ASN A 167 -15.65 -10.32 -2.59
C ASN A 167 -15.84 -8.80 -2.35
N ILE A 168 -14.75 -8.06 -2.18
CA ILE A 168 -14.80 -6.59 -2.04
C ILE A 168 -15.33 -5.94 -3.32
N ILE A 169 -14.79 -6.34 -4.49
CA ILE A 169 -15.28 -5.85 -5.80
C ILE A 169 -16.76 -6.14 -5.96
N HIS A 170 -17.18 -7.39 -5.70
CA HIS A 170 -18.57 -7.78 -5.80
C HIS A 170 -19.49 -6.96 -4.87
N LYS A 171 -19.07 -6.76 -3.61
CA LYS A 171 -19.80 -5.93 -2.63
C LYS A 171 -19.99 -4.49 -3.13
N ILE A 172 -18.93 -3.88 -3.68
CA ILE A 172 -18.98 -2.50 -4.20
C ILE A 172 -19.80 -2.46 -5.49
N LYS A 173 -19.57 -3.40 -6.43
CA LYS A 173 -20.30 -3.51 -7.70
C LYS A 173 -21.81 -3.57 -7.47
N CYS A 174 -22.27 -4.42 -6.55
CA CYS A 174 -23.71 -4.53 -6.22
C CYS A 174 -24.27 -3.26 -5.56
N LYS A 175 -23.54 -2.65 -4.62
CA LYS A 175 -24.01 -1.48 -3.88
C LYS A 175 -24.05 -0.20 -4.72
N GLU A 176 -23.11 -0.04 -5.63
CA GLU A 176 -22.96 1.15 -6.46
C GLU A 176 -23.51 0.98 -7.87
N SER A 177 -24.02 -0.24 -8.21
CA SER A 177 -24.55 -0.57 -9.54
C SER A 177 -23.53 -0.26 -10.65
N ILE A 178 -22.29 -0.73 -10.49
CA ILE A 178 -21.22 -0.55 -11.48
C ILE A 178 -21.24 -1.75 -12.41
N ASP A 179 -21.31 -1.53 -13.72
CA ASP A 179 -21.24 -2.59 -14.71
C ASP A 179 -19.80 -2.84 -15.16
N ILE A 180 -19.26 -4.02 -14.81
CA ILE A 180 -17.89 -4.43 -15.12
C ILE A 180 -17.91 -5.80 -15.75
N THR A 181 -17.24 -5.97 -16.90
CA THR A 181 -17.09 -7.27 -17.55
C THR A 181 -16.16 -8.20 -16.76
N PRO A 182 -16.37 -9.55 -16.81
CA PRO A 182 -15.51 -10.50 -16.08
C PRO A 182 -14.02 -10.37 -16.42
N ASP A 183 -13.68 -10.12 -17.67
CA ASP A 183 -12.29 -9.92 -18.12
C ASP A 183 -11.66 -8.66 -17.51
N ALA A 184 -12.43 -7.58 -17.41
CA ALA A 184 -11.97 -6.35 -16.76
C ALA A 184 -11.78 -6.55 -15.25
N GLU A 185 -12.64 -7.33 -14.60
CA GLU A 185 -12.51 -7.67 -13.18
C GLU A 185 -11.23 -8.48 -12.90
N LEU A 186 -10.94 -9.49 -13.70
CA LEU A 186 -9.69 -10.25 -13.61
C LEU A 186 -8.45 -9.36 -13.81
N PHE A 187 -8.51 -8.48 -14.81
CA PHE A 187 -7.42 -7.53 -15.06
C PHE A 187 -7.15 -6.62 -13.87
N ILE A 188 -8.19 -6.06 -13.24
CA ILE A 188 -8.06 -5.21 -12.05
C ILE A 188 -7.42 -5.98 -10.90
N LEU A 189 -7.87 -7.21 -10.63
CA LEU A 189 -7.32 -8.07 -9.58
C LEU A 189 -5.82 -8.30 -9.76
N ASN A 190 -5.39 -8.52 -10.99
CA ASN A 190 -3.98 -8.73 -11.32
C ASN A 190 -3.12 -7.48 -11.10
N ILE A 191 -3.61 -6.30 -11.48
CA ILE A 191 -2.87 -5.04 -11.36
C ILE A 191 -2.80 -4.53 -9.92
N CYS A 192 -3.82 -4.82 -9.11
CA CYS A 192 -3.89 -4.28 -7.75
C CYS A 192 -2.84 -4.84 -6.78
N ASN A 193 -2.04 -5.86 -7.17
CA ASN A 193 -0.97 -6.44 -6.33
C ASN A 193 -1.44 -6.69 -4.88
N ASN A 194 -2.63 -7.25 -4.70
CA ASN A 194 -3.26 -7.51 -3.41
C ASN A 194 -3.49 -6.28 -2.52
N SER A 195 -3.56 -5.08 -3.09
CA SER A 195 -3.85 -3.83 -2.37
C SER A 195 -5.35 -3.50 -2.40
N ILE A 196 -5.99 -3.56 -1.23
CA ILE A 196 -7.40 -3.17 -1.07
C ILE A 196 -7.62 -1.70 -1.46
N ARG A 197 -6.66 -0.83 -1.13
CA ARG A 197 -6.72 0.60 -1.44
C ARG A 197 -6.82 0.85 -2.95
N LEU A 198 -6.01 0.14 -3.75
CA LEU A 198 -6.05 0.28 -5.21
C LEU A 198 -7.38 -0.22 -5.79
N VAL A 199 -7.88 -1.35 -5.31
CA VAL A 199 -9.18 -1.88 -5.73
C VAL A 199 -10.30 -0.85 -5.49
N ILE A 200 -10.40 -0.31 -4.28
CA ILE A 200 -11.44 0.65 -3.94
C ILE A 200 -11.32 1.93 -4.79
N ASN A 201 -10.09 2.44 -5.00
CA ASN A 201 -9.85 3.62 -5.84
C ASN A 201 -10.26 3.39 -7.30
N TYR A 202 -9.98 2.20 -7.86
CA TYR A 202 -10.42 1.89 -9.22
C TYR A 202 -11.94 1.75 -9.31
N MET A 203 -12.58 1.15 -8.33
CA MET A 203 -14.05 1.07 -8.28
C MET A 203 -14.69 2.46 -8.19
N GLU A 204 -14.09 3.40 -7.45
CA GLU A 204 -14.53 4.79 -7.40
C GLU A 204 -14.38 5.51 -8.75
N LYS A 205 -13.22 5.33 -9.42
CA LYS A 205 -13.01 5.85 -10.78
C LYS A 205 -14.07 5.32 -11.76
N PHE A 206 -14.40 4.03 -11.70
CA PHE A 206 -15.42 3.42 -12.56
C PHE A 206 -16.82 3.98 -12.30
N LYS A 207 -17.16 4.21 -11.04
CA LYS A 207 -18.45 4.84 -10.70
C LYS A 207 -18.56 6.26 -11.24
N LEU A 208 -17.44 7.02 -11.22
CA LEU A 208 -17.42 8.39 -11.74
C LEU A 208 -17.59 8.46 -13.27
N LEU A 209 -17.22 7.40 -13.98
CA LEU A 209 -17.37 7.33 -15.44
C LEU A 209 -18.78 7.00 -15.89
N ASP A 210 -19.59 6.40 -15.02
CA ASP A 210 -20.99 6.03 -15.24
C ASP A 210 -21.26 5.34 -16.59
N CYS A 211 -20.36 4.45 -17.00
CA CYS A 211 -20.45 3.68 -18.24
C CYS A 211 -19.98 2.25 -18.05
N PRO A 212 -20.40 1.28 -18.89
CA PRO A 212 -19.93 -0.11 -18.82
C PRO A 212 -18.41 -0.18 -18.97
N ILE A 213 -17.78 -0.87 -18.04
CA ILE A 213 -16.32 -1.03 -17.98
C ILE A 213 -15.91 -2.30 -18.72
N THR A 214 -15.42 -2.13 -19.93
CA THR A 214 -14.81 -3.21 -20.73
C THR A 214 -13.32 -3.32 -20.42
N LEU A 215 -12.69 -4.45 -20.79
CA LEU A 215 -11.26 -4.68 -20.63
C LEU A 215 -10.42 -3.52 -21.22
N LYS A 216 -10.81 -3.00 -22.38
CA LYS A 216 -10.12 -1.86 -23.01
C LYS A 216 -10.13 -0.62 -22.12
N LYS A 217 -11.30 -0.23 -21.62
CA LYS A 217 -11.43 0.93 -20.71
C LYS A 217 -10.68 0.69 -19.40
N ALA A 218 -10.73 -0.52 -18.84
CA ALA A 218 -9.98 -0.85 -17.64
C ALA A 218 -8.46 -0.70 -17.84
N LYS A 219 -7.92 -1.16 -18.97
CA LYS A 219 -6.52 -0.97 -19.33
C LYS A 219 -6.13 0.51 -19.45
N ASP A 220 -7.00 1.38 -19.96
CA ASP A 220 -6.72 2.81 -20.11
C ASP A 220 -6.79 3.58 -18.77
N ILE A 221 -7.64 3.14 -17.84
CA ILE A 221 -7.96 3.90 -16.61
C ILE A 221 -7.15 3.43 -15.41
N CYS A 222 -6.86 2.12 -15.34
CA CYS A 222 -6.22 1.51 -14.17
C CYS A 222 -4.70 1.58 -14.19
N THR A 223 -4.09 1.99 -15.30
CA THR A 223 -2.65 2.11 -15.43
C THR A 223 -2.25 3.58 -15.61
N ASN A 224 -1.16 3.99 -14.99
CA ASN A 224 -0.62 5.32 -15.21
C ASN A 224 -0.12 5.49 -16.66
N ILE A 225 0.54 4.44 -17.17
CA ILE A 225 0.98 4.34 -18.56
C ILE A 225 0.12 3.28 -19.26
N SER A 226 -0.39 3.59 -20.45
CA SER A 226 -1.29 2.69 -21.15
C SER A 226 -0.64 1.35 -21.46
N TYR A 227 -1.30 0.26 -21.11
CA TYR A 227 -0.86 -1.10 -21.44
C TYR A 227 -0.74 -1.31 -22.96
N PHE A 228 -1.54 -0.61 -23.76
CA PHE A 228 -1.46 -0.68 -25.22
C PHE A 228 -0.15 -0.11 -25.76
N ASP A 229 0.40 0.94 -25.15
CA ASP A 229 1.70 1.47 -25.55
C ASP A 229 2.79 0.43 -25.28
N PHE A 230 2.73 -0.29 -24.15
CA PHE A 230 3.66 -1.38 -23.84
C PHE A 230 3.44 -2.63 -24.71
N GLU A 231 2.19 -2.98 -25.04
CA GLU A 231 1.91 -4.06 -25.99
C GLU A 231 2.55 -3.78 -27.36
N ARG A 232 2.37 -2.54 -27.87
CA ARG A 232 2.98 -2.13 -29.14
C ARG A 232 4.51 -2.10 -29.06
N TYR A 233 5.06 -1.53 -27.98
CA TYR A 233 6.49 -1.50 -27.73
C TYR A 233 7.09 -2.91 -27.75
N THR A 234 6.48 -3.85 -27.00
CA THR A 234 6.95 -5.24 -26.90
C THR A 234 6.84 -5.96 -28.24
N ARG A 235 5.77 -5.75 -29.02
CA ARG A 235 5.65 -6.32 -30.35
C ARG A 235 6.75 -5.85 -31.29
N TYR A 236 7.08 -4.56 -31.28
CA TYR A 236 8.11 -4.01 -32.15
C TYR A 236 9.50 -4.56 -31.82
N TRP A 237 9.90 -4.61 -30.56
CA TRP A 237 11.23 -5.13 -30.25
C TRP A 237 11.32 -6.66 -30.26
N TYR A 238 10.27 -7.38 -29.87
CA TYR A 238 10.33 -8.84 -29.71
C TYR A 238 9.97 -9.59 -31.00
N LYS A 239 8.86 -9.18 -31.69
CA LYS A 239 8.35 -9.91 -32.87
C LYS A 239 8.80 -9.32 -34.19
N GLU A 240 8.85 -8.00 -34.29
CA GLU A 240 9.11 -7.29 -35.56
C GLU A 240 10.58 -6.88 -35.73
N ASN A 241 11.38 -7.05 -34.67
CA ASN A 241 12.78 -6.64 -34.61
C ASN A 241 13.01 -5.19 -35.13
N ASN A 242 12.08 -4.30 -34.82
CA ASN A 242 12.07 -2.92 -35.26
C ASN A 242 12.47 -1.95 -34.14
N PHE A 243 13.75 -1.70 -33.99
CA PHE A 243 14.32 -0.80 -33.01
C PHE A 243 13.79 0.63 -33.10
N LYS A 244 13.63 1.17 -34.34
CA LYS A 244 13.23 2.57 -34.53
C LYS A 244 11.86 2.86 -33.93
N ASP A 245 10.88 2.01 -34.23
CA ASP A 245 9.51 2.19 -33.77
C ASP A 245 9.36 1.86 -32.28
N ALA A 246 10.06 0.85 -31.79
CA ALA A 246 10.11 0.56 -30.34
C ALA A 246 10.65 1.77 -29.56
N ARG A 247 11.79 2.34 -30.00
CA ARG A 247 12.37 3.54 -29.39
C ARG A 247 11.40 4.74 -29.43
N LEU A 248 10.72 4.96 -30.54
CA LEU A 248 9.76 6.07 -30.66
C LEU A 248 8.64 5.99 -29.64
N ILE A 249 8.12 4.79 -29.38
CA ILE A 249 7.06 4.61 -28.37
C ILE A 249 7.58 4.97 -26.98
N ILE A 250 8.70 4.38 -26.55
CA ILE A 250 9.22 4.60 -25.19
C ILE A 250 9.62 6.06 -24.96
N PHE A 251 10.19 6.71 -25.97
CA PHE A 251 10.47 8.16 -25.93
C PHE A 251 9.22 9.03 -25.95
N SER A 252 8.14 8.58 -26.59
CA SER A 252 6.86 9.30 -26.53
C SER A 252 6.29 9.33 -25.11
N LEU A 253 6.50 8.25 -24.33
CA LEU A 253 6.12 8.20 -22.90
C LEU A 253 6.96 9.18 -22.08
N TYR A 254 8.28 9.19 -22.29
CA TYR A 254 9.16 10.18 -21.64
C TYR A 254 8.75 11.62 -21.96
N LYS A 255 8.40 11.93 -23.22
CA LYS A 255 7.91 13.24 -23.63
C LYS A 255 6.55 13.62 -23.01
N LYS A 256 5.73 12.65 -22.63
CA LYS A 256 4.47 12.86 -21.89
C LYS A 256 4.74 13.25 -20.43
N GLY A 257 5.99 13.23 -19.95
CA GLY A 257 6.40 13.65 -18.61
C GLY A 257 6.60 12.52 -17.61
N TYR A 258 6.57 11.25 -18.05
CA TYR A 258 6.91 10.13 -17.16
C TYR A 258 8.43 10.06 -16.97
N SER A 259 8.87 9.79 -15.71
CA SER A 259 10.28 9.54 -15.43
C SER A 259 10.74 8.22 -16.07
N VAL A 260 12.05 8.04 -16.22
CA VAL A 260 12.60 6.77 -16.72
C VAL A 260 12.26 5.64 -15.77
N MET A 261 12.33 5.89 -14.46
CA MET A 261 11.95 4.93 -13.43
C MET A 261 10.46 4.54 -13.51
N ASP A 262 9.56 5.52 -13.65
CA ASP A 262 8.11 5.24 -13.77
C ASP A 262 7.81 4.37 -15.01
N ILE A 263 8.52 4.61 -16.11
CA ILE A 263 8.38 3.83 -17.34
C ILE A 263 8.86 2.39 -17.11
N LEU A 264 10.03 2.19 -16.49
CA LEU A 264 10.58 0.87 -16.21
C LEU A 264 9.74 0.09 -15.19
N ASP A 265 9.28 0.73 -14.11
CA ASP A 265 8.41 0.12 -13.12
C ASP A 265 7.05 -0.28 -13.72
N SER A 266 6.46 0.58 -14.53
CA SER A 266 5.21 0.28 -15.22
C SER A 266 5.39 -0.84 -16.25
N TYR A 267 6.53 -0.86 -16.96
CA TYR A 267 6.87 -1.92 -17.88
C TYR A 267 7.12 -3.25 -17.18
N PHE A 268 7.76 -3.24 -16.00
CA PHE A 268 7.89 -4.42 -15.16
C PHE A 268 6.52 -5.02 -14.81
N GLN A 269 5.55 -4.20 -14.41
CA GLN A 269 4.19 -4.68 -14.12
C GLN A 269 3.52 -5.25 -15.37
N PHE A 270 3.72 -4.63 -16.53
CA PHE A 270 3.21 -5.14 -17.80
C PHE A 270 3.81 -6.51 -18.14
N VAL A 271 5.13 -6.68 -18.05
CA VAL A 271 5.84 -7.94 -18.39
C VAL A 271 5.35 -9.12 -17.55
N LYS A 272 4.99 -8.91 -16.28
CA LYS A 272 4.45 -9.96 -15.41
C LYS A 272 3.16 -10.59 -15.95
N PHE A 273 2.31 -9.81 -16.61
CA PHE A 273 0.96 -10.22 -16.98
C PHE A 273 0.73 -10.33 -18.49
N THR A 274 1.74 -10.03 -19.32
CA THR A 274 1.61 -10.11 -20.77
C THR A 274 1.69 -11.57 -21.26
N ASP A 275 0.93 -11.89 -22.30
CA ASP A 275 0.99 -13.17 -23.01
C ASP A 275 1.85 -13.07 -24.30
N ILE A 276 2.50 -11.92 -24.55
CA ILE A 276 3.30 -11.69 -25.75
C ILE A 276 4.66 -12.38 -25.68
N LEU A 277 5.22 -12.45 -24.45
CA LEU A 277 6.51 -13.05 -24.15
C LEU A 277 6.33 -14.42 -23.54
N ASP A 278 7.22 -15.35 -23.91
CA ASP A 278 7.32 -16.64 -23.25
C ASP A 278 7.85 -16.49 -21.81
N GLU A 279 7.58 -17.45 -20.92
CA GLU A 279 7.96 -17.33 -19.52
C GLU A 279 9.46 -17.10 -19.32
N MET A 280 10.29 -17.82 -20.07
CA MET A 280 11.76 -17.65 -19.99
C MET A 280 12.20 -16.25 -20.42
N ASP A 281 11.56 -15.70 -21.44
CA ASP A 281 11.88 -14.34 -21.91
C ASP A 281 11.30 -13.25 -21.01
N LYS A 282 10.19 -13.51 -20.30
CA LYS A 282 9.73 -12.65 -19.21
C LYS A 282 10.80 -12.54 -18.12
N TYR A 283 11.37 -13.67 -17.67
CA TYR A 283 12.43 -13.67 -16.64
C TYR A 283 13.66 -12.87 -17.09
N LYS A 284 14.13 -13.08 -18.32
CA LYS A 284 15.27 -12.32 -18.86
C LYS A 284 14.94 -10.84 -18.96
N THR A 285 13.76 -10.49 -19.47
CA THR A 285 13.31 -9.09 -19.56
C THR A 285 13.28 -8.43 -18.18
N ILE A 286 12.77 -9.13 -17.18
CA ILE A 286 12.76 -8.65 -15.79
C ILE A 286 14.18 -8.43 -15.26
N GLN A 287 15.13 -9.33 -15.57
CA GLN A 287 16.53 -9.14 -15.18
C GLN A 287 17.13 -7.87 -15.77
N PHE A 288 16.86 -7.56 -17.06
CA PHE A 288 17.29 -6.31 -17.69
C PHE A 288 16.63 -5.10 -17.02
N ILE A 289 15.33 -5.13 -16.76
CA ILE A 289 14.63 -4.04 -16.06
C ILE A 289 15.29 -3.78 -14.70
N MET A 290 15.53 -4.83 -13.91
CA MET A 290 16.15 -4.70 -12.59
C MET A 290 17.59 -4.19 -12.65
N LYS A 291 18.35 -4.58 -13.69
CA LYS A 291 19.71 -4.06 -13.95
C LYS A 291 19.69 -2.55 -14.18
N TYR A 292 18.78 -2.04 -15.00
CA TYR A 292 18.65 -0.61 -15.28
C TYR A 292 18.13 0.16 -14.07
N ILE A 293 17.16 -0.35 -13.34
CA ILE A 293 16.67 0.25 -12.09
C ILE A 293 17.82 0.35 -11.07
N ALA A 294 18.65 -0.69 -10.93
CA ALA A 294 19.79 -0.67 -10.01
C ALA A 294 20.82 0.42 -10.37
N TYR A 295 21.03 0.71 -11.65
CA TYR A 295 21.92 1.79 -12.06
C TYR A 295 21.44 3.16 -11.57
N PHE A 296 20.14 3.43 -11.53
CA PHE A 296 19.59 4.71 -11.10
C PHE A 296 19.66 4.95 -9.57
N HIS A 297 19.98 3.92 -8.79
CA HIS A 297 20.34 4.13 -7.38
C HIS A 297 21.71 4.79 -7.19
N THR A 298 22.58 4.68 -8.20
CA THR A 298 23.96 5.23 -8.16
C THR A 298 24.18 6.37 -9.14
N LEU A 299 23.39 6.43 -10.20
CA LEU A 299 23.50 7.40 -11.28
C LEU A 299 22.16 8.17 -11.43
N HIS A 300 22.23 9.38 -11.95
CA HIS A 300 21.01 10.13 -12.29
C HIS A 300 20.31 9.52 -13.50
N GLU A 301 18.98 9.55 -13.48
CA GLU A 301 18.15 9.11 -14.59
C GLU A 301 18.46 9.91 -15.87
N ASN A 302 18.68 9.19 -16.96
CA ASN A 302 18.85 9.79 -18.28
C ASN A 302 17.97 9.08 -19.32
N SER A 303 17.31 9.84 -20.15
CA SER A 303 16.47 9.30 -21.24
C SER A 303 17.24 8.44 -22.25
N ILE A 304 18.57 8.61 -22.37
CA ILE A 304 19.44 7.79 -23.22
C ILE A 304 19.42 6.33 -22.77
N GLU A 305 19.29 6.06 -21.47
CA GLU A 305 19.22 4.73 -20.91
C GLU A 305 18.02 3.92 -21.43
N LEU A 306 16.90 4.57 -21.76
CA LEU A 306 15.77 3.91 -22.43
C LEU A 306 16.14 3.37 -23.83
N THR A 307 17.07 4.03 -24.50
CA THR A 307 17.59 3.56 -25.79
C THR A 307 18.48 2.33 -25.60
N PHE A 308 19.40 2.38 -24.63
CA PHE A 308 20.25 1.23 -24.29
C PHE A 308 19.45 0.07 -23.79
N PHE A 309 18.46 0.31 -22.94
CA PHE A 309 17.53 -0.72 -22.46
C PHE A 309 16.82 -1.43 -23.62
N THR A 310 16.30 -0.66 -24.58
CA THR A 310 15.63 -1.22 -25.76
C THR A 310 16.62 -2.02 -26.64
N PHE A 311 17.85 -1.52 -26.78
CA PHE A 311 18.89 -2.21 -27.54
C PHE A 311 19.29 -3.53 -26.86
N ASP A 312 19.57 -3.52 -25.56
CA ASP A 312 19.92 -4.72 -24.78
C ASP A 312 18.82 -5.80 -24.86
N LEU A 313 17.55 -5.39 -24.80
CA LEU A 313 16.43 -6.32 -24.95
C LEU A 313 16.42 -6.97 -26.35
N MET A 314 16.67 -6.20 -27.40
CA MET A 314 16.66 -6.74 -28.76
C MET A 314 17.86 -7.64 -29.02
N GLU A 315 19.06 -7.24 -28.60
CA GLU A 315 20.27 -8.04 -28.79
C GLU A 315 20.22 -9.39 -28.10
N ASN A 316 19.60 -9.45 -26.91
CA ASN A 316 19.63 -10.66 -26.06
C ASN A 316 18.35 -11.52 -26.14
N LEU A 317 17.25 -10.95 -26.63
CA LEU A 317 15.92 -11.60 -26.57
C LEU A 317 15.15 -11.59 -27.88
N ALA A 318 15.48 -10.72 -28.85
CA ALA A 318 14.79 -10.75 -30.12
C ALA A 318 15.02 -12.12 -30.79
N THR A 319 13.94 -12.82 -31.00
CA THR A 319 13.98 -14.09 -31.72
C THR A 319 14.48 -13.83 -33.14
N THR A 320 15.62 -14.40 -33.45
CA THR A 320 16.15 -14.54 -34.81
C THR A 320 15.15 -15.22 -35.74
#